data_5135f3ad34eb99f02f1e6a0f9a4a9125
#
_entry.id   5135f3ad34eb99f02f1e6a0f9a4a9125
#
_cell.length_a   1.000
_cell.length_b   1.000
_cell.length_c   1.000
_cell.angle_alpha   90.00
_cell.angle_beta   90.00
_cell.angle_gamma   90.00
#
_symmetry.space_group_name_H-M   'P 1'
#
loop_
_entity.id
_entity.type
_entity.pdbx_description
1 polymer ?
#
loop_
_entity_poly.entity_id
_entity_poly.type
_entity_poly.pdbx_seq_one_letter_code
_entity_poly.pdbx_strand_id
1 'polypeptide(L)'
;MNWLSYKESLSKLSNNEKGDSFERLVKHYLTYDPKYATKLKEVWFLSEVPASIHKKLNLPYQDQGIDLICETNDGEYWAVQAKYHEDEAQTQSWRSLSTFTGLAFGVCKNISFGLVCTTAERFTSTLQDQDNIGFCTGEVWRGLDEDFFTSLTRKRKPKKLNAYRPFSHQKRAIKEAHKHYVTKNESRGKMIMPCGTGKSLTAF
;
A
#
# COMPACT_ATOMS: atom_id res chain seq x y z
N MET A 1 2.60 -21.39 1.38
CA MET A 1 3.62 -20.36 1.06
C MET A 1 3.33 -19.14 1.92
N ASN A 2 4.33 -18.64 2.63
CA ASN A 2 4.24 -17.43 3.46
C ASN A 2 5.19 -16.35 2.92
N TRP A 3 5.30 -15.19 3.59
CA TRP A 3 6.18 -14.11 3.18
C TRP A 3 7.64 -14.53 3.02
N LEU A 4 8.18 -15.31 3.95
CA LEU A 4 9.57 -15.77 3.88
C LEU A 4 9.80 -16.66 2.67
N SER A 5 8.93 -17.66 2.45
CA SER A 5 9.01 -18.54 1.27
C SER A 5 8.83 -17.76 -0.05
N TYR A 6 8.01 -16.70 -0.04
CA TYR A 6 7.88 -15.82 -1.20
C TYR A 6 9.22 -15.09 -1.46
N LYS A 7 9.83 -14.46 -0.45
CA LYS A 7 11.16 -13.83 -0.59
C LYS A 7 12.23 -14.81 -1.07
N GLU A 8 12.27 -16.01 -0.52
CA GLU A 8 13.18 -17.06 -0.98
C GLU A 8 12.99 -17.39 -2.47
N SER A 9 11.74 -17.43 -2.94
CA SER A 9 11.47 -17.66 -4.38
C SER A 9 12.01 -16.55 -5.27
N LEU A 10 12.15 -15.32 -4.75
CA LEU A 10 12.71 -14.18 -5.47
C LEU A 10 14.25 -14.17 -5.47
N SER A 11 14.92 -14.89 -4.58
CA SER A 11 16.38 -14.79 -4.39
C SER A 11 17.20 -15.10 -5.64
N LYS A 12 16.66 -15.94 -6.55
CA LYS A 12 17.30 -16.35 -7.80
C LYS A 12 16.98 -15.44 -8.99
N LEU A 13 16.10 -14.47 -8.81
CA LEU A 13 15.66 -13.56 -9.85
C LEU A 13 16.58 -12.34 -9.95
N SER A 14 16.65 -11.74 -11.13
CA SER A 14 17.29 -10.44 -11.32
C SER A 14 16.52 -9.33 -10.57
N ASN A 15 17.14 -8.17 -10.36
CA ASN A 15 16.51 -7.06 -9.66
C ASN A 15 15.21 -6.59 -10.35
N ASN A 16 15.18 -6.58 -11.68
CA ASN A 16 13.97 -6.22 -12.43
C ASN A 16 12.85 -7.25 -12.20
N GLU A 17 13.16 -8.54 -12.29
CA GLU A 17 12.17 -9.61 -12.05
C GLU A 17 11.65 -9.61 -10.61
N LYS A 18 12.48 -9.25 -9.63
CA LYS A 18 12.06 -9.04 -8.24
C LYS A 18 11.06 -7.89 -8.14
N GLY A 19 11.35 -6.77 -8.81
CA GLY A 19 10.45 -5.62 -8.93
C GLY A 19 9.11 -6.02 -9.51
N ASP A 20 9.11 -6.61 -10.70
CA ASP A 20 7.89 -7.09 -11.39
C ASP A 20 7.07 -8.06 -10.54
N SER A 21 7.75 -8.95 -9.80
CA SER A 21 7.07 -9.90 -8.91
C SER A 21 6.42 -9.19 -7.72
N PHE A 22 7.08 -8.17 -7.18
CA PHE A 22 6.54 -7.39 -6.09
C PHE A 22 5.36 -6.51 -6.54
N GLU A 23 5.42 -5.91 -7.73
CA GLU A 23 4.29 -5.20 -8.34
C GLU A 23 3.05 -6.08 -8.49
N ARG A 24 3.23 -7.34 -8.95
CA ARG A 24 2.13 -8.33 -9.01
C ARG A 24 1.56 -8.65 -7.64
N LEU A 25 2.39 -8.76 -6.61
CA LEU A 25 1.94 -8.94 -5.23
C LEU A 25 1.14 -7.73 -4.77
N VAL A 26 1.63 -6.51 -5.02
CA VAL A 26 0.94 -5.26 -4.69
C VAL A 26 -0.42 -5.18 -5.39
N LYS A 27 -0.48 -5.45 -6.71
CA LYS A 27 -1.75 -5.49 -7.45
C LYS A 27 -2.72 -6.50 -6.84
N HIS A 28 -2.26 -7.71 -6.54
CA HIS A 28 -3.08 -8.74 -5.92
C HIS A 28 -3.60 -8.32 -4.54
N TYR A 29 -2.73 -7.69 -3.75
CA TYR A 29 -3.10 -7.15 -2.44
C TYR A 29 -4.17 -6.06 -2.54
N LEU A 30 -3.96 -5.07 -3.38
CA LEU A 30 -4.93 -3.97 -3.57
C LEU A 30 -6.28 -4.46 -4.11
N THR A 31 -6.27 -5.52 -4.92
CA THR A 31 -7.49 -6.09 -5.50
C THR A 31 -8.29 -6.91 -4.49
N TYR A 32 -7.63 -7.64 -3.57
CA TYR A 32 -8.31 -8.67 -2.78
C TYR A 32 -8.26 -8.47 -1.27
N ASP A 33 -7.38 -7.62 -0.75
CA ASP A 33 -7.39 -7.34 0.69
C ASP A 33 -8.63 -6.51 1.07
N PRO A 34 -9.37 -6.89 2.11
CA PRO A 34 -10.63 -6.21 2.50
C PRO A 34 -10.49 -4.71 2.70
N LYS A 35 -9.33 -4.22 3.16
CA LYS A 35 -9.05 -2.80 3.36
C LYS A 35 -9.18 -2.00 2.05
N TYR A 36 -8.78 -2.61 0.94
CA TYR A 36 -8.77 -1.96 -0.37
C TYR A 36 -9.90 -2.43 -1.26
N ALA A 37 -10.27 -3.70 -1.23
CA ALA A 37 -11.33 -4.28 -2.06
C ALA A 37 -12.71 -3.63 -1.85
N THR A 38 -12.97 -3.04 -0.68
CA THR A 38 -14.19 -2.27 -0.40
C THR A 38 -14.12 -0.83 -0.91
N LYS A 39 -12.94 -0.33 -1.21
CA LYS A 39 -12.69 1.06 -1.59
C LYS A 39 -12.33 1.22 -3.07
N LEU A 40 -11.58 0.27 -3.59
CA LEU A 40 -11.09 0.30 -4.98
C LEU A 40 -12.06 -0.47 -5.87
N LYS A 41 -12.42 0.16 -6.98
CA LYS A 41 -13.23 -0.41 -8.05
C LYS A 41 -12.36 -1.20 -9.02
N GLU A 42 -11.21 -0.62 -9.41
CA GLU A 42 -10.28 -1.21 -10.35
C GLU A 42 -8.82 -0.95 -9.96
N VAL A 43 -7.95 -1.88 -10.29
CA VAL A 43 -6.50 -1.80 -10.08
C VAL A 43 -5.78 -2.27 -11.34
N TRP A 44 -5.06 -1.37 -12.01
CA TRP A 44 -4.33 -1.65 -13.24
C TRP A 44 -2.82 -1.48 -13.05
N PHE A 45 -2.01 -2.29 -13.71
CA PHE A 45 -0.66 -1.87 -14.01
C PHE A 45 -0.70 -0.65 -14.95
N LEU A 46 0.32 0.19 -14.94
CA LEU A 46 0.36 1.38 -15.79
C LEU A 46 0.11 1.03 -17.28
N SER A 47 0.66 -0.09 -17.74
CA SER A 47 0.48 -0.61 -19.12
C SER A 47 -0.93 -1.13 -19.44
N GLU A 48 -1.75 -1.40 -18.41
CA GLU A 48 -3.12 -1.93 -18.58
C GLU A 48 -4.18 -0.84 -18.46
N VAL A 49 -3.80 0.39 -18.11
CA VAL A 49 -4.74 1.50 -17.93
C VAL A 49 -5.49 1.76 -19.23
N PRO A 50 -6.85 1.78 -19.23
CA PRO A 50 -7.62 2.10 -20.43
C PRO A 50 -7.23 3.44 -21.05
N ALA A 51 -7.15 3.51 -22.38
CA ALA A 51 -6.69 4.70 -23.11
C ALA A 51 -7.43 6.00 -22.74
N SER A 52 -8.73 5.89 -22.44
CA SER A 52 -9.55 7.03 -22.01
C SER A 52 -9.09 7.58 -20.63
N ILE A 53 -8.79 6.68 -19.70
CA ILE A 53 -8.30 7.02 -18.36
C ILE A 53 -6.85 7.51 -18.45
N HIS A 54 -6.02 6.85 -19.24
CA HIS A 54 -4.64 7.26 -19.48
C HIS A 54 -4.57 8.72 -19.96
N LYS A 55 -5.41 9.10 -20.93
CA LYS A 55 -5.53 10.48 -21.42
C LYS A 55 -6.10 11.42 -20.37
N LYS A 56 -7.14 11.00 -19.62
CA LYS A 56 -7.77 11.80 -18.56
C LYS A 56 -6.78 12.18 -17.46
N LEU A 57 -5.91 11.23 -17.09
CA LEU A 57 -4.93 11.40 -16.04
C LEU A 57 -3.59 11.97 -16.53
N ASN A 58 -3.41 12.13 -17.84
CA ASN A 58 -2.13 12.55 -18.45
C ASN A 58 -0.97 11.66 -17.97
N LEU A 59 -1.16 10.32 -18.02
CA LEU A 59 -0.16 9.37 -17.54
C LEU A 59 1.05 9.30 -18.50
N PRO A 60 2.26 9.01 -18.01
CA PRO A 60 3.41 8.72 -18.86
C PRO A 60 3.21 7.38 -19.58
N TYR A 61 3.71 7.25 -20.81
CA TYR A 61 3.68 5.99 -21.57
C TYR A 61 4.78 5.00 -21.15
N GLN A 62 5.80 5.48 -20.48
CA GLN A 62 6.90 4.66 -19.96
C GLN A 62 6.84 4.69 -18.42
N ASP A 63 7.22 3.58 -17.81
CA ASP A 63 7.41 3.51 -16.37
C ASP A 63 8.50 4.51 -15.95
N GLN A 64 8.09 5.47 -15.13
CA GLN A 64 8.95 6.50 -14.57
C GLN A 64 8.69 6.63 -13.06
N GLY A 65 8.22 5.55 -12.43
CA GLY A 65 7.99 5.50 -10.99
C GLY A 65 6.52 5.50 -10.56
N ILE A 66 5.58 5.36 -11.51
CA ILE A 66 4.18 4.98 -11.23
C ILE A 66 3.99 3.58 -11.81
N ASP A 67 3.79 2.59 -10.94
CA ASP A 67 3.70 1.19 -11.35
C ASP A 67 2.24 0.75 -11.55
N LEU A 68 1.33 1.27 -10.71
CA LEU A 68 -0.11 0.97 -10.83
C LEU A 68 -0.96 2.25 -10.70
N ILE A 69 -2.16 2.15 -11.27
CA ILE A 69 -3.24 3.13 -11.09
C ILE A 69 -4.45 2.41 -10.50
N CYS A 70 -5.10 3.05 -9.54
CA CYS A 70 -6.36 2.58 -8.97
C CYS A 70 -7.48 3.57 -9.24
N GLU A 71 -8.69 3.08 -9.54
CA GLU A 71 -9.93 3.84 -9.51
C GLU A 71 -10.69 3.46 -8.24
N THR A 72 -11.13 4.44 -7.47
CA THR A 72 -11.98 4.21 -6.30
C THR A 72 -13.43 4.06 -6.69
N ASN A 73 -14.26 3.53 -5.77
CA ASN A 73 -15.73 3.47 -5.98
C ASN A 73 -16.36 4.87 -6.09
N ASP A 74 -15.71 5.90 -5.55
CA ASP A 74 -16.14 7.29 -5.62
C ASP A 74 -15.65 8.01 -6.89
N GLY A 75 -14.93 7.30 -7.79
CA GLY A 75 -14.44 7.83 -9.06
C GLY A 75 -13.15 8.65 -8.96
N GLU A 76 -12.46 8.60 -7.84
CA GLU A 76 -11.13 9.17 -7.65
C GLU A 76 -10.04 8.23 -8.20
N TYR A 77 -8.84 8.78 -8.44
CA TYR A 77 -7.71 8.01 -8.92
C TYR A 77 -6.51 8.12 -7.98
N TRP A 78 -5.90 6.96 -7.73
CA TRP A 78 -4.67 6.86 -6.95
C TRP A 78 -3.52 6.41 -7.82
N ALA A 79 -2.36 7.00 -7.63
CA ALA A 79 -1.11 6.48 -8.16
C ALA A 79 -0.43 5.58 -7.13
N VAL A 80 0.15 4.48 -7.58
CA VAL A 80 0.83 3.53 -6.69
C VAL A 80 2.26 3.29 -7.19
N GLN A 81 3.21 3.34 -6.25
CA GLN A 81 4.58 2.87 -6.47
C GLN A 81 4.85 1.63 -5.64
N ALA A 82 5.41 0.59 -6.27
CA ALA A 82 5.84 -0.65 -5.65
C ALA A 82 7.37 -0.69 -5.58
N LYS A 83 7.96 -0.75 -4.38
CA LYS A 83 9.40 -0.69 -4.20
C LYS A 83 9.93 -1.84 -3.35
N TYR A 84 10.50 -2.83 -4.03
CA TYR A 84 11.12 -3.98 -3.39
C TYR A 84 12.53 -3.63 -2.90
N HIS A 85 12.82 -3.94 -1.65
CA HIS A 85 14.16 -3.91 -1.06
C HIS A 85 14.46 -5.30 -0.47
N GLU A 86 15.61 -5.85 -0.77
CA GLU A 86 16.06 -7.11 -0.17
C GLU A 86 16.26 -6.97 1.33
N ASP A 87 16.90 -5.86 1.73
CA ASP A 87 17.05 -5.48 3.13
C ASP A 87 15.86 -4.63 3.58
N GLU A 88 14.99 -5.21 4.38
CA GLU A 88 13.81 -4.52 4.94
C GLU A 88 14.19 -3.42 5.95
N ALA A 89 15.40 -3.48 6.54
CA ALA A 89 15.90 -2.45 7.45
C ALA A 89 16.33 -1.16 6.72
N GLN A 90 16.41 -1.20 5.39
CA GLN A 90 16.74 -0.03 4.58
C GLN A 90 15.72 1.09 4.79
N THR A 91 16.20 2.32 4.91
CA THR A 91 15.35 3.50 5.08
C THR A 91 14.90 4.05 3.73
N GLN A 92 13.61 4.16 3.53
CA GLN A 92 13.02 4.83 2.38
C GLN A 92 13.15 6.34 2.55
N SER A 93 13.80 7.01 1.62
CA SER A 93 14.02 8.46 1.66
C SER A 93 13.07 9.20 0.73
N TRP A 94 12.85 10.50 0.99
CA TRP A 94 12.16 11.38 0.05
C TRP A 94 12.78 11.37 -1.34
N ARG A 95 14.11 11.39 -1.42
CA ARG A 95 14.85 11.37 -2.69
C ARG A 95 14.48 10.16 -3.55
N SER A 96 14.26 9.01 -2.94
CA SER A 96 13.92 7.78 -3.65
C SER A 96 12.47 7.75 -4.16
N LEU A 97 11.61 8.65 -3.69
CA LEU A 97 10.21 8.81 -4.09
C LEU A 97 9.95 10.10 -4.88
N SER A 98 10.98 10.95 -5.08
CA SER A 98 10.81 12.25 -5.71
C SER A 98 10.27 12.17 -7.14
N THR A 99 10.67 11.16 -7.90
CA THR A 99 10.14 10.93 -9.26
C THR A 99 8.66 10.55 -9.20
N PHE A 100 8.28 9.64 -8.31
CA PHE A 100 6.88 9.25 -8.10
C PHE A 100 6.02 10.45 -7.73
N THR A 101 6.43 11.22 -6.71
CA THR A 101 5.67 12.38 -6.23
C THR A 101 5.60 13.49 -7.29
N GLY A 102 6.69 13.74 -7.98
CA GLY A 102 6.74 14.70 -9.07
C GLY A 102 5.83 14.33 -10.24
N LEU A 103 5.77 13.06 -10.60
CA LEU A 103 4.86 12.55 -11.63
C LEU A 103 3.40 12.57 -11.15
N ALA A 104 3.11 11.94 -10.02
CA ALA A 104 1.75 11.77 -9.55
C ALA A 104 1.03 13.09 -9.29
N PHE A 105 1.73 14.08 -8.70
CA PHE A 105 1.11 15.33 -8.27
C PHE A 105 1.56 16.57 -9.07
N GLY A 106 2.63 16.47 -9.84
CA GLY A 106 3.15 17.58 -10.64
C GLY A 106 2.82 17.46 -12.13
N VAL A 107 2.83 16.26 -12.70
CA VAL A 107 2.66 16.01 -14.15
C VAL A 107 1.30 15.39 -14.47
N CYS A 108 0.93 14.35 -13.73
CA CYS A 108 -0.38 13.71 -13.88
C CYS A 108 -1.49 14.64 -13.40
N LYS A 109 -2.71 14.38 -13.89
CA LYS A 109 -3.91 15.13 -13.53
C LYS A 109 -4.88 14.25 -12.79
N ASN A 110 -5.69 14.84 -11.91
CA ASN A 110 -6.77 14.13 -11.21
C ASN A 110 -6.31 12.92 -10.36
N ILE A 111 -5.05 12.91 -9.92
CA ILE A 111 -4.57 11.98 -8.92
C ILE A 111 -4.85 12.59 -7.55
N SER A 112 -5.72 11.96 -6.77
CA SER A 112 -6.11 12.45 -5.45
C SER A 112 -5.20 11.92 -4.33
N PHE A 113 -4.57 10.76 -4.54
CA PHE A 113 -3.77 10.10 -3.52
C PHE A 113 -2.62 9.28 -4.11
N GLY A 114 -1.49 9.25 -3.43
CA GLY A 114 -0.35 8.40 -3.73
C GLY A 114 -0.23 7.28 -2.71
N LEU A 115 0.02 6.05 -3.16
CA LEU A 115 0.28 4.93 -2.27
C LEU A 115 1.65 4.33 -2.59
N VAL A 116 2.53 4.31 -1.60
CA VAL A 116 3.85 3.66 -1.71
C VAL A 116 3.80 2.32 -1.00
N CYS A 117 3.92 1.25 -1.77
CA CYS A 117 4.02 -0.11 -1.27
C CYS A 117 5.50 -0.53 -1.28
N THR A 118 6.07 -0.80 -0.12
CA THR A 118 7.49 -1.13 -0.01
C THR A 118 7.75 -2.23 1.01
N THR A 119 8.84 -2.96 0.83
CA THR A 119 9.32 -3.91 1.84
C THR A 119 10.11 -3.22 2.96
N ALA A 120 10.51 -1.96 2.78
CA ALA A 120 11.22 -1.19 3.80
C ALA A 120 10.31 -0.89 5.02
N GLU A 121 10.92 -0.83 6.20
CA GLU A 121 10.22 -0.54 7.46
C GLU A 121 10.39 0.91 7.93
N ARG A 122 11.43 1.59 7.47
CA ARG A 122 11.81 2.91 7.94
C ARG A 122 11.62 3.97 6.86
N PHE A 123 11.18 5.13 7.30
CA PHE A 123 11.00 6.31 6.45
C PHE A 123 11.68 7.51 7.06
N THR A 124 12.18 8.42 6.22
CA THR A 124 12.63 9.73 6.69
C THR A 124 11.44 10.56 7.17
N SER A 125 11.67 11.46 8.15
CA SER A 125 10.63 12.31 8.72
C SER A 125 9.84 13.10 7.66
N THR A 126 10.52 13.61 6.65
CA THR A 126 9.92 14.35 5.53
C THR A 126 8.81 13.59 4.80
N LEU A 127 8.87 12.24 4.79
CA LEU A 127 7.82 11.41 4.16
C LEU A 127 6.61 11.20 5.06
N GLN A 128 6.79 11.28 6.38
CA GLN A 128 5.72 11.03 7.35
C GLN A 128 4.71 12.19 7.42
N ASP A 129 5.10 13.38 7.00
CA ASP A 129 4.31 14.61 7.07
C ASP A 129 3.46 14.88 5.82
N GLN A 130 3.43 13.95 4.85
CA GLN A 130 2.66 14.12 3.61
C GLN A 130 1.22 13.62 3.77
N ASP A 131 0.25 14.51 3.68
CA ASP A 131 -1.17 14.18 3.86
C ASP A 131 -1.79 13.37 2.71
N ASN A 132 -1.23 13.51 1.51
CA ASN A 132 -1.74 12.88 0.29
C ASN A 132 -0.96 11.61 -0.12
N ILE A 133 -0.06 11.11 0.74
CA ILE A 133 0.71 9.89 0.48
C ILE A 133 0.51 8.89 1.64
N GLY A 134 0.13 7.68 1.29
CA GLY A 134 0.06 6.56 2.22
C GLY A 134 1.15 5.53 1.99
N PHE A 135 1.37 4.68 2.98
CA PHE A 135 2.43 3.67 2.94
C PHE A 135 1.91 2.28 3.32
N CYS A 136 2.31 1.27 2.54
CA CYS A 136 2.27 -0.14 2.90
C CYS A 136 3.71 -0.60 3.11
N THR A 137 4.05 -0.99 4.33
CA THR A 137 5.42 -1.36 4.75
C THR A 137 5.63 -2.86 4.81
N GLY A 138 6.83 -3.32 5.11
CA GLY A 138 7.16 -4.72 5.33
C GLY A 138 6.23 -5.45 6.31
N GLU A 139 5.69 -4.75 7.32
CA GLU A 139 4.73 -5.32 8.28
C GLU A 139 3.46 -5.84 7.60
N VAL A 140 2.99 -5.15 6.55
CA VAL A 140 1.82 -5.58 5.78
C VAL A 140 2.05 -6.95 5.16
N TRP A 141 3.17 -7.13 4.49
CA TRP A 141 3.49 -8.36 3.75
C TRP A 141 3.70 -9.56 4.68
N ARG A 142 4.32 -9.34 5.83
CA ARG A 142 4.48 -10.37 6.88
C ARG A 142 3.16 -10.77 7.53
N GLY A 143 2.18 -9.89 7.50
CA GLY A 143 0.84 -10.16 8.05
C GLY A 143 -0.08 -10.96 7.14
N LEU A 144 0.28 -11.14 5.86
CA LEU A 144 -0.53 -11.90 4.90
C LEU A 144 -0.41 -13.41 5.16
N ASP A 145 -1.52 -14.12 4.98
CA ASP A 145 -1.59 -15.56 5.23
C ASP A 145 -1.14 -16.41 4.03
N GLU A 146 -1.06 -17.72 4.25
CA GLU A 146 -0.65 -18.67 3.23
C GLU A 146 -1.64 -18.78 2.06
N ASP A 147 -2.94 -18.59 2.30
CA ASP A 147 -3.93 -18.63 1.22
C ASP A 147 -3.74 -17.45 0.27
N PHE A 148 -3.37 -16.27 0.80
CA PHE A 148 -3.05 -15.10 -0.02
C PHE A 148 -1.90 -15.40 -0.99
N PHE A 149 -0.76 -15.87 -0.49
CA PHE A 149 0.39 -16.19 -1.34
C PHE A 149 0.14 -17.33 -2.31
N THR A 150 -0.63 -18.33 -1.87
CA THR A 150 -1.06 -19.44 -2.75
C THR A 150 -1.99 -18.92 -3.86
N SER A 151 -2.87 -17.98 -3.54
CA SER A 151 -3.78 -17.39 -4.51
C SER A 151 -3.05 -16.52 -5.55
N LEU A 152 -2.02 -15.78 -5.12
CA LEU A 152 -1.13 -15.01 -5.99
C LEU A 152 -0.44 -15.93 -7.01
N THR A 153 0.17 -17.03 -6.54
CA THR A 153 0.86 -18.00 -7.42
C THR A 153 -0.10 -18.66 -8.41
N ARG A 154 -1.31 -18.97 -7.98
CA ARG A 154 -2.35 -19.62 -8.82
C ARG A 154 -3.19 -18.62 -9.62
N LYS A 155 -2.89 -17.34 -9.56
CA LYS A 155 -3.63 -16.26 -10.23
C LYS A 155 -5.15 -16.35 -9.99
N ARG A 156 -5.56 -16.60 -8.76
CA ARG A 156 -6.97 -16.72 -8.36
C ARG A 156 -7.29 -15.83 -7.17
N LYS A 157 -8.58 -15.60 -6.93
CA LYS A 157 -9.03 -14.93 -5.69
C LYS A 157 -8.68 -15.76 -4.47
N PRO A 158 -8.20 -15.18 -3.35
CA PRO A 158 -8.04 -15.87 -2.08
C PRO A 158 -9.35 -16.52 -1.62
N LYS A 159 -9.27 -17.72 -1.05
CA LYS A 159 -10.46 -18.43 -0.55
C LYS A 159 -11.03 -17.81 0.70
N LYS A 160 -10.15 -17.30 1.58
CA LYS A 160 -10.51 -16.53 2.77
C LYS A 160 -10.01 -15.12 2.59
N LEU A 161 -10.90 -14.15 2.72
CA LEU A 161 -10.49 -12.80 3.01
C LEU A 161 -10.00 -12.81 4.45
N ASN A 162 -8.75 -12.46 4.68
CA ASN A 162 -8.19 -12.43 6.03
C ASN A 162 -9.06 -11.57 6.93
N ALA A 163 -9.43 -12.11 8.08
CA ALA A 163 -9.93 -11.26 9.15
C ALA A 163 -8.83 -10.23 9.44
N TYR A 164 -9.21 -8.96 9.35
CA TYR A 164 -8.29 -7.87 9.62
C TYR A 164 -7.66 -8.05 11.01
N ARG A 165 -6.33 -8.08 11.06
CA ARG A 165 -5.59 -8.09 12.32
C ARG A 165 -4.93 -6.74 12.49
N PRO A 166 -5.25 -6.02 13.57
CA PRO A 166 -4.65 -4.71 13.80
C PRO A 166 -3.13 -4.81 13.90
N PHE A 167 -2.44 -3.91 13.22
CA PHE A 167 -0.99 -3.75 13.32
C PHE A 167 -0.56 -3.30 14.73
N SER A 168 0.72 -3.43 15.05
CA SER A 168 1.27 -3.09 16.37
C SER A 168 0.92 -1.67 16.83
N HIS A 169 1.04 -0.68 15.95
CA HIS A 169 0.66 0.71 16.23
C HIS A 169 -0.85 0.88 16.43
N GLN A 170 -1.69 0.14 15.70
CA GLN A 170 -3.14 0.16 15.86
C GLN A 170 -3.56 -0.50 17.18
N LYS A 171 -2.96 -1.65 17.53
CA LYS A 171 -3.18 -2.30 18.85
C LYS A 171 -2.86 -1.35 20.00
N ARG A 172 -1.75 -0.61 19.88
CA ARG A 172 -1.38 0.39 20.88
C ARG A 172 -2.41 1.52 20.95
N ALA A 173 -2.85 2.05 19.80
CA ALA A 173 -3.86 3.10 19.75
C ALA A 173 -5.19 2.64 20.33
N ILE A 174 -5.66 1.43 20.00
CA ILE A 174 -6.87 0.82 20.59
C ILE A 174 -6.74 0.67 22.10
N LYS A 175 -5.60 0.17 22.59
CA LYS A 175 -5.34 0.00 24.03
C LYS A 175 -5.37 1.34 24.78
N GLU A 176 -4.74 2.37 24.24
CA GLU A 176 -4.76 3.71 24.83
C GLU A 176 -6.15 4.35 24.78
N ALA A 177 -6.90 4.19 23.68
CA ALA A 177 -8.27 4.63 23.59
C ALA A 177 -9.17 3.93 24.64
N HIS A 178 -9.08 2.60 24.77
CA HIS A 178 -9.81 1.85 25.78
C HIS A 178 -9.47 2.33 27.19
N LYS A 179 -8.19 2.53 27.50
CA LYS A 179 -7.74 3.07 28.80
C LYS A 179 -8.32 4.46 29.06
N HIS A 180 -8.33 5.34 28.04
CA HIS A 180 -8.85 6.70 28.13
C HIS A 180 -10.35 6.73 28.37
N TYR A 181 -11.13 6.09 27.51
CA TYR A 181 -12.59 6.18 27.54
C TYR A 181 -13.23 5.24 28.57
N VAL A 182 -12.72 4.01 28.70
CA VAL A 182 -13.34 2.99 29.55
C VAL A 182 -12.76 3.02 30.97
N THR A 183 -11.42 2.99 31.10
CA THR A 183 -10.80 2.91 32.43
C THR A 183 -10.82 4.25 33.18
N LYS A 184 -10.55 5.36 32.47
CA LYS A 184 -10.54 6.71 33.07
C LYS A 184 -11.88 7.44 32.96
N ASN A 185 -12.83 6.86 32.24
CA ASN A 185 -14.18 7.42 31.99
C ASN A 185 -14.18 8.84 31.42
N GLU A 186 -13.20 9.14 30.54
CA GLU A 186 -13.09 10.43 29.88
C GLU A 186 -14.09 10.51 28.71
N SER A 187 -14.78 11.65 28.55
CA SER A 187 -15.82 11.80 27.53
C SER A 187 -15.27 12.25 26.16
N ARG A 188 -14.06 12.79 26.10
CA ARG A 188 -13.45 13.31 24.88
C ARG A 188 -11.97 12.95 24.80
N GLY A 189 -11.49 12.72 23.58
CA GLY A 189 -10.07 12.45 23.33
C GLY A 189 -9.71 12.73 21.87
N LYS A 190 -8.40 12.83 21.60
CA LYS A 190 -7.86 13.00 20.24
C LYS A 190 -6.88 11.88 19.95
N MET A 191 -7.17 11.12 18.88
CA MET A 191 -6.24 10.11 18.35
C MET A 191 -5.50 10.70 17.17
N ILE A 192 -4.17 10.82 17.27
CA ILE A 192 -3.31 11.32 16.20
C ILE A 192 -2.55 10.13 15.64
N MET A 193 -2.76 9.85 14.36
CA MET A 193 -2.07 8.79 13.62
C MET A 193 -1.68 9.34 12.23
N PRO A 194 -0.51 8.98 11.68
CA PRO A 194 -0.10 9.37 10.34
C PRO A 194 -1.09 8.93 9.26
N CYS A 195 -1.09 9.61 8.11
CA CYS A 195 -1.90 9.20 6.96
C CYS A 195 -1.52 7.78 6.50
N GLY A 196 -2.50 7.03 5.96
CA GLY A 196 -2.26 5.66 5.51
C GLY A 196 -2.16 4.59 6.59
N THR A 197 -2.09 4.94 7.89
CA THR A 197 -1.96 3.97 9.00
C THR A 197 -3.25 3.26 9.39
N GLY A 198 -4.35 3.47 8.64
CA GLY A 198 -5.63 2.82 8.91
C GLY A 198 -6.42 3.40 10.07
N LYS A 199 -6.42 4.74 10.22
CA LYS A 199 -7.18 5.45 11.28
C LYS A 199 -8.64 5.00 11.37
N SER A 200 -9.36 4.97 10.26
CA SER A 200 -10.77 4.55 10.22
C SER A 200 -10.96 3.10 10.70
N LEU A 201 -10.08 2.19 10.27
CA LEU A 201 -10.08 0.79 10.69
C LEU A 201 -9.70 0.59 12.17
N THR A 202 -8.98 1.53 12.75
CA THR A 202 -8.60 1.50 14.18
C THR A 202 -9.76 1.99 15.07
N ALA A 203 -10.65 2.82 14.51
CA ALA A 203 -11.79 3.40 15.22
C ALA A 203 -13.04 2.50 15.22
N PHE A 204 -13.06 1.45 14.39
CA PHE A 204 -14.09 0.40 14.38
C PHE A 204 -13.69 -0.76 15.28
#